data_d75a42c17ff742d7f715d1d26fca2b62
#
_entry.id   d75a42c17ff742d7f715d1d26fca2b62
#
_cell.length_a   1.000
_cell.length_b   1.000
_cell.length_c   1.000
_cell.angle_alpha   90.00
_cell.angle_beta   90.00
_cell.angle_gamma   90.00
#
_symmetry.space_group_name_H-M   'P 1'
#
loop_
_entity.id
_entity.type
_entity.pdbx_description
1 polymer ?
#
loop_
_entity_poly.entity_id
_entity_poly.type
_entity_poly.pdbx_seq_one_letter_code
_entity_poly.pdbx_strand_id
1 'polypeptide(L)'
;MATAIEALSSKESVLKAIEEYKKLGRDEFLKQHKIKRFKKYTLHYNGEKYDIRGIAARAYSEQNGYPFKGINADSGTEKAIQFLKDLGFEIVETPHPFDYLTEGKLYTR
;
A
#
# COMPACT_ATOMS: atom_id res chain seq x y z
N MET A 1 14.91 21.61 -7.03
CA MET A 1 14.75 21.23 -7.08
C MET A 1 14.30 20.29 -7.14
N ALA A 2 14.09 19.86 -7.18
CA ALA A 2 13.74 18.97 -7.05
C ALA A 2 13.30 18.30 -7.60
N THR A 3 13.19 18.00 -7.91
CA THR A 3 13.13 17.46 -8.54
C THR A 3 12.61 16.37 -8.59
N ALA A 4 12.77 15.88 -8.46
CA ALA A 4 12.47 14.58 -8.61
C ALA A 4 11.34 14.19 -7.81
N ILE A 5 11.10 12.94 -7.65
CA ILE A 5 10.02 12.45 -6.83
C ILE A 5 10.32 12.77 -5.38
N GLU A 6 9.39 13.46 -4.76
CA GLU A 6 9.52 13.73 -3.35
C GLU A 6 9.14 12.50 -2.55
N ALA A 7 9.79 12.32 -1.45
CA ALA A 7 9.48 11.20 -0.59
C ALA A 7 8.15 11.42 0.11
N LEU A 8 7.44 10.33 0.34
CA LEU A 8 6.27 10.37 1.21
C LEU A 8 6.80 10.38 2.64
N SER A 9 6.68 11.50 3.29
CA SER A 9 7.28 11.68 4.62
C SER A 9 6.29 12.08 5.69
N SER A 10 5.02 12.26 5.35
CA SER A 10 4.03 12.70 6.31
C SER A 10 3.26 11.50 6.87
N LYS A 11 3.56 11.13 8.11
CA LYS A 11 2.83 10.06 8.77
C LYS A 11 1.35 10.43 8.93
N GLU A 12 1.08 11.71 9.17
CA GLU A 12 -0.29 12.16 9.31
C GLU A 12 -1.09 11.92 8.03
N SER A 13 -0.48 12.17 6.87
CA SER A 13 -1.14 11.92 5.60
C SER A 13 -1.46 10.43 5.43
N VAL A 14 -0.58 9.56 5.89
CA VAL A 14 -0.83 8.12 5.83
C VAL A 14 -2.00 7.76 6.73
N LEU A 15 -2.07 8.33 7.92
CA LEU A 15 -3.18 8.05 8.82
C LEU A 15 -4.51 8.53 8.25
N LYS A 16 -4.51 9.67 7.56
CA LYS A 16 -5.71 10.14 6.89
C LYS A 16 -6.13 9.20 5.77
N ALA A 17 -5.16 8.68 5.03
CA ALA A 17 -5.47 7.72 3.97
C ALA A 17 -6.09 6.45 4.56
N ILE A 18 -5.58 5.99 5.68
CA ILE A 18 -6.13 4.82 6.35
C ILE A 18 -7.58 5.07 6.78
N GLU A 19 -7.86 6.27 7.31
CA GLU A 19 -9.23 6.59 7.71
C GLU A 19 -10.18 6.58 6.52
N GLU A 20 -9.76 7.14 5.41
CA GLU A 20 -10.59 7.15 4.20
C GLU A 20 -10.82 5.73 3.69
N TYR A 21 -9.78 4.91 3.70
CA TYR A 21 -9.85 3.51 3.29
C TYR A 21 -10.87 2.76 4.15
N LYS A 22 -10.83 2.99 5.46
CA LYS A 22 -11.77 2.32 6.36
C LYS A 22 -13.21 2.74 6.08
N LYS A 23 -13.42 4.01 5.78
CA LYS A 23 -14.75 4.51 5.48
C LYS A 23 -15.34 3.93 4.21
N LEU A 24 -14.54 3.86 3.17
CA LEU A 24 -15.02 3.46 1.85
C LEU A 24 -14.95 1.96 1.62
N GLY A 25 -14.03 1.28 2.28
CA GLY A 25 -13.72 -0.09 1.97
C GLY A 25 -12.71 -0.17 0.85
N ARG A 26 -11.97 -1.29 0.79
CA ARG A 26 -10.88 -1.44 -0.17
C ARG A 26 -11.29 -1.21 -1.60
N ASP A 27 -12.36 -1.88 -2.03
CA ASP A 27 -12.70 -1.86 -3.44
C ASP A 27 -13.12 -0.48 -3.90
N GLU A 28 -13.93 0.20 -3.11
CA GLU A 28 -14.38 1.53 -3.47
C GLU A 28 -13.22 2.52 -3.41
N PHE A 29 -12.37 2.40 -2.41
CA PHE A 29 -11.22 3.29 -2.26
C PHE A 29 -10.30 3.19 -3.47
N LEU A 30 -9.94 1.95 -3.86
CA LEU A 30 -9.05 1.75 -4.99
C LEU A 30 -9.68 2.22 -6.29
N LYS A 31 -10.98 1.99 -6.44
CA LYS A 31 -11.69 2.42 -7.63
C LYS A 31 -11.70 3.93 -7.78
N GLN A 32 -11.98 4.64 -6.68
CA GLN A 32 -12.02 6.10 -6.73
C GLN A 32 -10.69 6.71 -7.12
N HIS A 33 -9.60 6.09 -6.68
CA HIS A 33 -8.28 6.64 -6.93
C HIS A 33 -7.60 5.99 -8.12
N LYS A 34 -8.31 5.09 -8.84
CA LYS A 34 -7.80 4.44 -10.05
C LYS A 34 -6.51 3.69 -9.79
N ILE A 35 -6.49 2.94 -8.70
CA ILE A 35 -5.31 2.21 -8.27
C ILE A 35 -5.58 0.72 -8.41
N LYS A 36 -4.62 0.00 -9.02
CA LYS A 36 -4.72 -1.44 -9.14
C LYS A 36 -4.38 -2.09 -7.81
N ARG A 37 -5.16 -3.09 -7.45
CA ARG A 37 -4.94 -3.80 -6.21
C ARG A 37 -3.57 -4.49 -6.22
N PHE A 38 -2.86 -4.38 -5.10
CA PHE A 38 -1.56 -5.01 -4.94
C PHE A 38 -1.66 -6.01 -3.79
N LYS A 39 -1.46 -7.29 -4.11
CA LYS A 39 -1.69 -8.36 -3.14
C LYS A 39 -0.42 -8.88 -2.48
N LYS A 40 0.74 -8.60 -3.04
CA LYS A 40 1.96 -9.23 -2.58
C LYS A 40 2.38 -8.80 -1.19
N TYR A 41 2.18 -7.54 -0.87
CA TYR A 41 2.49 -7.00 0.45
C TYR A 41 1.30 -6.21 0.95
N THR A 42 1.09 -6.20 2.25
CA THR A 42 0.03 -5.41 2.86
C THR A 42 0.59 -4.56 3.98
N LEU A 43 -0.05 -3.43 4.22
CA LEU A 43 0.27 -2.58 5.35
C LEU A 43 -0.60 -3.02 6.51
N HIS A 44 0.03 -3.33 7.65
CA HIS A 44 -0.70 -3.72 8.85
C HIS A 44 -0.69 -2.58 9.84
N TYR A 45 -1.85 -2.20 10.32
CA TYR A 45 -1.96 -1.11 11.28
C TYR A 45 -3.15 -1.36 12.18
N ASN A 46 -2.91 -1.36 13.49
CA ASN A 46 -3.96 -1.57 14.49
C ASN A 46 -4.79 -2.82 14.23
N GLY A 47 -4.13 -3.90 13.79
CA GLY A 47 -4.81 -5.16 13.57
C GLY A 47 -5.55 -5.28 12.24
N GLU A 48 -5.51 -4.25 11.41
CA GLU A 48 -6.17 -4.27 10.11
C GLU A 48 -5.14 -4.30 8.99
N LYS A 49 -5.58 -4.78 7.82
CA LYS A 49 -4.72 -4.87 6.65
C LYS A 49 -5.18 -3.90 5.58
N TYR A 50 -4.23 -3.23 4.95
CA TYR A 50 -4.54 -2.21 3.94
C TYR A 50 -3.72 -2.42 2.70
N ASP A 51 -4.26 -2.03 1.54
CA ASP A 51 -3.56 -2.10 0.28
C ASP A 51 -2.46 -1.04 0.24
N ILE A 52 -1.22 -1.47 0.02
CA ILE A 52 -0.08 -0.57 0.04
C ILE A 52 -0.18 0.51 -1.01
N ARG A 53 -0.53 0.12 -2.25
CA ARG A 53 -0.63 1.09 -3.32
C ARG A 53 -1.67 2.15 -3.02
N GLY A 54 -2.81 1.72 -2.51
CA GLY A 54 -3.89 2.65 -2.20
C GLY A 54 -3.49 3.64 -1.12
N ILE A 55 -2.96 3.13 -0.03
CA ILE A 55 -2.58 3.98 1.09
C ILE A 55 -1.46 4.94 0.69
N ALA A 56 -0.44 4.43 0.02
CA ALA A 56 0.70 5.28 -0.36
C ALA A 56 0.28 6.36 -1.35
N ALA A 57 -0.53 6.00 -2.34
CA ALA A 57 -0.94 6.96 -3.36
C ALA A 57 -1.79 8.07 -2.77
N ARG A 58 -2.74 7.71 -1.92
CA ARG A 58 -3.61 8.72 -1.31
C ARG A 58 -2.83 9.61 -0.36
N ALA A 59 -1.96 9.02 0.45
CA ALA A 59 -1.15 9.79 1.37
C ALA A 59 -0.20 10.73 0.63
N TYR A 60 0.39 10.24 -0.45
CA TYR A 60 1.30 11.05 -1.24
C TYR A 60 0.57 12.25 -1.86
N SER A 61 -0.63 12.02 -2.39
CA SER A 61 -1.37 13.12 -2.98
C SER A 61 -1.86 14.11 -1.93
N GLU A 62 -2.16 13.63 -0.74
CA GLU A 62 -2.53 14.51 0.37
C GLU A 62 -1.35 15.38 0.77
N GLN A 63 -0.18 14.78 0.86
CA GLN A 63 1.02 15.50 1.28
C GLN A 63 1.50 16.51 0.23
N ASN A 64 1.47 16.12 -1.03
CA ASN A 64 2.13 16.88 -2.09
C ASN A 64 1.20 17.62 -3.04
N GLY A 65 -0.08 17.29 -3.04
CA GLY A 65 -1.06 17.96 -3.89
C GLY A 65 -1.12 17.43 -5.32
N TYR A 66 -0.44 16.31 -5.61
CA TYR A 66 -0.50 15.70 -6.93
C TYR A 66 -0.31 14.18 -6.79
N PRO A 67 -0.71 13.41 -7.83
CA PRO A 67 -0.72 11.96 -7.72
C PRO A 67 0.68 11.35 -7.64
N PHE A 68 0.77 10.17 -7.03
CA PHE A 68 1.98 9.38 -6.99
C PHE A 68 2.12 8.69 -8.34
N LYS A 69 2.93 9.25 -9.21
CA LYS A 69 3.12 8.71 -10.54
C LYS A 69 3.81 7.35 -10.48
N GLY A 70 3.28 6.42 -11.25
CA GLY A 70 3.88 5.09 -11.33
C GLY A 70 3.50 4.16 -10.21
N ILE A 71 2.52 4.54 -9.39
CA ILE A 71 2.13 3.68 -8.25
C ILE A 71 1.67 2.30 -8.70
N ASN A 72 1.09 2.20 -9.90
CA ASN A 72 0.61 0.92 -10.40
C ASN A 72 1.71 0.09 -11.05
N ALA A 73 2.92 0.62 -11.15
CA ALA A 73 4.07 -0.11 -11.66
C ALA A 73 4.89 -0.65 -10.50
N ASP A 74 5.64 -1.71 -10.75
CA ASP A 74 6.41 -2.36 -9.70
C ASP A 74 7.42 -1.41 -9.05
N SER A 75 8.10 -0.59 -9.85
CA SER A 75 9.10 0.32 -9.28
C SER A 75 8.45 1.37 -8.38
N GLY A 76 7.29 1.88 -8.76
CA GLY A 76 6.57 2.82 -7.92
C GLY A 76 6.09 2.18 -6.64
N THR A 77 5.62 0.93 -6.74
CA THR A 77 5.18 0.20 -5.58
C THR A 77 6.33 -0.04 -4.61
N GLU A 78 7.52 -0.37 -5.13
CA GLU A 78 8.69 -0.58 -4.26
C GLU A 78 9.06 0.69 -3.51
N LYS A 79 8.98 1.83 -4.17
CA LYS A 79 9.22 3.10 -3.50
C LYS A 79 8.19 3.36 -2.41
N ALA A 80 6.94 3.05 -2.69
CA ALA A 80 5.88 3.22 -1.71
C ALA A 80 6.13 2.37 -0.48
N ILE A 81 6.54 1.12 -0.69
CA ILE A 81 6.85 0.23 0.43
C ILE A 81 7.96 0.83 1.29
N GLN A 82 9.01 1.31 0.65
CA GLN A 82 10.12 1.87 1.39
C GLN A 82 9.71 3.11 2.18
N PHE A 83 8.93 4.00 1.55
CA PHE A 83 8.45 5.19 2.25
C PHE A 83 7.64 4.83 3.48
N LEU A 84 6.75 3.85 3.35
CA LEU A 84 5.91 3.45 4.48
C LEU A 84 6.72 2.81 5.59
N LYS A 85 7.71 1.99 5.23
CA LYS A 85 8.60 1.41 6.24
C LYS A 85 9.38 2.49 6.96
N ASP A 86 9.87 3.47 6.23
CA ASP A 86 10.64 4.56 6.82
C ASP A 86 9.80 5.36 7.82
N LEU A 87 8.49 5.40 7.60
CA LEU A 87 7.59 6.10 8.52
C LEU A 87 7.19 5.24 9.71
N GLY A 88 7.66 4.01 9.77
CA GLY A 88 7.40 3.14 10.91
C GLY A 88 6.21 2.22 10.77
N PHE A 89 5.65 2.12 9.58
CA PHE A 89 4.51 1.22 9.37
C PHE A 89 4.99 -0.19 9.08
N GLU A 90 4.21 -1.18 9.50
CA GLU A 90 4.54 -2.56 9.29
C GLU A 90 4.06 -3.01 7.93
N ILE A 91 4.98 -3.53 7.11
CA ILE A 91 4.65 -4.06 5.79
C ILE A 91 4.93 -5.55 5.83
N VAL A 92 3.92 -6.34 5.49
CA VAL A 92 4.00 -7.79 5.60
C VAL A 92 3.76 -8.42 4.25
N GLU A 93 4.61 -9.38 3.90
CA GLU A 93 4.44 -10.12 2.64
C GLU A 93 3.28 -11.09 2.77
N THR A 94 2.36 -11.02 1.82
CA THR A 94 1.20 -11.89 1.82
C THR A 94 1.59 -13.23 1.23
N PRO A 95 1.27 -14.36 1.88
CA PRO A 95 1.60 -15.66 1.29
C PRO A 95 0.89 -15.84 -0.03
N HIS A 96 1.61 -16.42 -0.99
CA HIS A 96 1.03 -16.74 -2.28
C HIS A 96 0.00 -17.87 -2.08
N PRO A 97 -1.12 -17.84 -2.80
CA PRO A 97 -2.14 -18.89 -2.63
C PRO A 97 -1.59 -20.30 -2.78
N PHE A 98 -0.62 -20.50 -3.67
CA PHE A 98 -0.05 -21.83 -3.86
C PHE A 98 0.78 -22.29 -2.68
N ASP A 99 1.22 -21.39 -1.82
CA ASP A 99 2.00 -21.76 -0.66
C ASP A 99 1.18 -22.64 0.28
N TYR A 100 -0.12 -22.43 0.35
CA TYR A 100 -0.98 -23.26 1.15
C TYR A 100 -0.99 -24.70 0.64
N LEU A 101 -0.95 -24.82 -0.67
CA LEU A 101 -1.06 -26.14 -1.27
C LEU A 101 0.23 -26.92 -1.18
N THR A 102 1.35 -26.22 -1.11
CA THR A 102 2.64 -26.88 -1.11
C THR A 102 3.16 -27.15 0.29
N GLU A 103 2.61 -26.47 1.24
CA GLU A 103 3.02 -26.69 2.57
C GLU A 103 2.17 -27.68 3.20
N GLY A 104 1.92 -28.29 2.72
CA GLY A 104 1.21 -29.03 3.27
C GLY A 104 0.16 -29.11 3.66
N LYS A 105 -0.06 -29.09 3.62
CA LYS A 105 -0.84 -29.13 3.75
C LYS A 105 -1.37 -29.53 2.93
N LEU A 106 -1.53 -29.64 2.46
CA LEU A 106 -1.92 -29.82 1.52
C LEU A 106 -1.51 -30.33 0.79
N TYR A 107 -1.16 -30.56 0.77
CA TYR A 107 -0.83 -31.01 -0.09
C TYR A 107 -0.38 -31.72 -0.12
N THR A 108 -0.27 -31.58 0.32
CA THR A 108 0.08 -32.02 0.27
C THR A 108 0.27 -32.55 0.31
N ARG A 109 0.24 -32.63 0.47
CA ARG A 109 0.48 -32.91 0.49
C ARG A 109 0.36 -33.63 0.47
#